data_ab0b98b2690359e6ccb6f865d4e840ec
#
_entry.id   ab0b98b2690359e6ccb6f865d4e840ec
#
_cell.length_a   1.000
_cell.length_b   1.000
_cell.length_c   1.000
_cell.angle_alpha   90.00
_cell.angle_beta   90.00
_cell.angle_gamma   90.00
#
_symmetry.space_group_name_H-M   'P 1'
#
loop_
_entity.id
_entity.type
_entity.pdbx_description
1 polymer ?
#
loop_
_entity_poly.entity_id
_entity_poly.type
_entity_poly.pdbx_seq_one_letter_code
_entity_poly.pdbx_strand_id
1 'polypeptide(L)'
;PMNPEFSDWNDAIDEYTRYDEDIALMKGMGFNFYRFSICWSRIIPNGTLDEPVNEEGVKFYSDLIDKLLAAGIEPMITLVHFDMPYHLVKEYNGFASRYVVDCFERYAKVCIERFGDRVKHWMSFNEQNLHSMMLRVSNAEVIPEGVSYPKHLYQVNHNVMMAHCKAVRALRQMQPDAKFCGMG
;
A
#
# COMPACT_ATOMS: atom_id res chain seq x y z
N PRO A 1 3.18 25.64 -3.73
CA PRO A 1 3.81 25.56 -5.05
C PRO A 1 4.96 24.57 -4.97
N MET A 2 4.96 23.55 -5.84
CA MET A 2 6.08 22.62 -5.95
C MET A 2 7.33 23.41 -6.39
N ASN A 3 8.47 23.09 -5.80
CA ASN A 3 9.74 23.65 -6.24
C ASN A 3 9.97 23.20 -7.69
N PRO A 4 10.19 24.12 -8.66
CA PRO A 4 10.38 23.77 -10.06
C PRO A 4 11.66 22.94 -10.33
N GLU A 5 12.52 22.78 -9.34
CA GLU A 5 13.70 21.91 -9.40
C GLU A 5 13.41 20.43 -9.14
N PHE A 6 12.20 20.08 -8.68
CA PHE A 6 11.79 18.69 -8.53
C PHE A 6 10.97 18.25 -9.73
N SER A 7 11.42 17.20 -10.41
CA SER A 7 10.59 16.51 -11.41
C SER A 7 9.35 15.94 -10.71
N ASP A 8 8.20 16.03 -11.33
CA ASP A 8 7.04 15.29 -10.86
C ASP A 8 7.26 13.78 -11.09
N TRP A 9 6.46 12.96 -10.42
CA TRP A 9 6.56 11.51 -10.50
C TRP A 9 5.50 10.91 -11.42
N ASN A 10 4.84 11.76 -12.22
CA ASN A 10 3.70 11.33 -13.02
C ASN A 10 4.10 10.34 -14.12
N ASP A 11 5.24 10.56 -14.73
CA ASP A 11 5.73 9.67 -15.79
C ASP A 11 6.71 8.61 -15.25
N ALA A 12 7.69 9.00 -14.43
CA ALA A 12 8.72 8.11 -13.88
C ALA A 12 9.20 7.08 -14.91
N ILE A 13 9.10 5.78 -14.59
CA ILE A 13 9.39 4.67 -15.53
C ILE A 13 8.16 4.23 -16.34
N ASP A 14 7.01 4.85 -16.10
CA ASP A 14 5.73 4.52 -16.74
C ASP A 14 5.35 3.03 -16.65
N GLU A 15 5.59 2.41 -15.50
CA GLU A 15 5.29 1.00 -15.28
C GLU A 15 3.81 0.66 -15.57
N TYR A 16 2.91 1.61 -15.31
CA TYR A 16 1.47 1.41 -15.53
C TYR A 16 1.12 1.01 -16.97
N THR A 17 1.85 1.52 -17.96
CA THR A 17 1.64 1.20 -19.38
C THR A 17 2.68 0.22 -19.91
N ARG A 18 3.85 0.09 -19.26
CA ARG A 18 5.00 -0.66 -19.76
C ARG A 18 5.33 -1.94 -18.99
N TYR A 19 4.50 -2.37 -18.04
CA TYR A 19 4.77 -3.56 -17.23
C TYR A 19 4.94 -4.86 -18.04
N ASP A 20 4.40 -4.95 -19.27
CA ASP A 20 4.65 -6.09 -20.15
C ASP A 20 6.13 -6.18 -20.56
N GLU A 21 6.75 -5.04 -20.87
CA GLU A 21 8.19 -4.95 -21.20
C GLU A 21 9.03 -5.31 -19.97
N ASP A 22 8.66 -4.77 -18.79
CA ASP A 22 9.37 -5.01 -17.54
C ASP A 22 9.30 -6.49 -17.13
N ILE A 23 8.15 -7.14 -17.27
CA ILE A 23 8.01 -8.59 -17.02
C ILE A 23 8.89 -9.40 -17.97
N ALA A 24 8.93 -9.03 -19.26
CA ALA A 24 9.78 -9.71 -20.22
C ALA A 24 11.28 -9.57 -19.89
N LEU A 25 11.72 -8.39 -19.45
CA LEU A 25 13.07 -8.13 -18.98
C LEU A 25 13.39 -8.95 -17.72
N MET A 26 12.54 -8.94 -16.71
CA MET A 26 12.69 -9.71 -15.47
C MET A 26 12.81 -11.21 -15.76
N LYS A 27 11.97 -11.73 -16.64
CA LYS A 27 12.02 -13.13 -17.10
C LYS A 27 13.34 -13.44 -17.81
N GLY A 28 13.79 -12.55 -18.70
CA GLY A 28 15.06 -12.69 -19.42
C GLY A 28 16.28 -12.68 -18.50
N MET A 29 16.21 -11.97 -17.37
CA MET A 29 17.24 -11.94 -16.33
C MET A 29 17.17 -13.13 -15.37
N GLY A 30 16.16 -13.99 -15.47
CA GLY A 30 15.98 -15.15 -14.61
C GLY A 30 15.37 -14.84 -13.25
N PHE A 31 14.65 -13.75 -13.11
CA PHE A 31 13.92 -13.44 -11.88
C PHE A 31 12.80 -14.46 -11.66
N ASN A 32 12.65 -14.93 -10.44
CA ASN A 32 11.59 -15.86 -10.04
C ASN A 32 10.67 -15.26 -8.97
N PHE A 33 10.93 -14.02 -8.53
CA PHE A 33 10.20 -13.34 -7.49
C PHE A 33 10.19 -11.82 -7.76
N TYR A 34 9.02 -11.18 -7.65
CA TYR A 34 8.89 -9.74 -7.83
C TYR A 34 8.02 -9.12 -6.75
N ARG A 35 8.55 -8.11 -6.08
CA ARG A 35 7.83 -7.32 -5.09
C ARG A 35 7.39 -5.98 -5.69
N PHE A 36 6.10 -5.69 -5.63
CA PHE A 36 5.53 -4.41 -6.02
C PHE A 36 4.49 -3.93 -5.00
N SER A 37 4.09 -2.68 -5.08
CA SER A 37 3.04 -2.12 -4.23
C SER A 37 1.73 -1.95 -5.00
N ILE A 38 0.61 -2.12 -4.29
CA ILE A 38 -0.70 -1.71 -4.79
C ILE A 38 -0.96 -0.29 -4.32
N CYS A 39 -1.23 0.63 -5.24
CA CYS A 39 -1.64 1.97 -4.89
C CYS A 39 -3.05 1.96 -4.31
N TRP A 40 -3.18 2.34 -3.04
CA TRP A 40 -4.47 2.31 -2.33
C TRP A 40 -5.53 3.13 -3.06
N SER A 41 -5.21 4.33 -3.54
CA SER A 41 -6.15 5.18 -4.27
C SER A 41 -6.57 4.64 -5.64
N ARG A 42 -5.87 3.64 -6.21
CA ARG A 42 -6.34 2.92 -7.40
C ARG A 42 -7.42 1.91 -7.09
N ILE A 43 -7.43 1.36 -5.87
CA ILE A 43 -8.43 0.37 -5.43
C ILE A 43 -9.63 1.06 -4.79
N ILE A 44 -9.39 2.05 -3.92
CA ILE A 44 -10.41 2.85 -3.24
C ILE A 44 -9.95 4.31 -3.31
N PRO A 45 -10.45 5.13 -4.27
CA PRO A 45 -9.90 6.44 -4.60
C PRO A 45 -9.72 7.41 -3.43
N ASN A 46 -10.72 7.56 -2.57
CA ASN A 46 -10.63 8.38 -1.36
C ASN A 46 -10.25 7.55 -0.10
N GLY A 47 -10.27 6.24 -0.20
CA GLY A 47 -9.89 5.32 0.87
C GLY A 47 -10.92 5.14 1.98
N THR A 48 -12.13 5.68 1.88
CA THR A 48 -13.14 5.65 2.94
C THR A 48 -13.84 4.29 3.09
N LEU A 49 -14.57 4.10 4.21
CA LEU A 49 -15.21 2.81 4.51
C LEU A 49 -16.41 2.47 3.61
N ASP A 50 -17.08 3.48 3.08
CA ASP A 50 -18.32 3.39 2.32
C ASP A 50 -18.15 3.55 0.81
N GLU A 51 -16.97 3.95 0.37
CA GLU A 51 -16.68 4.17 -1.05
C GLU A 51 -16.63 2.85 -1.84
N PRO A 52 -17.19 2.79 -3.05
CA PRO A 52 -17.11 1.60 -3.89
C PRO A 52 -15.67 1.28 -4.31
N VAL A 53 -15.40 0.00 -4.53
CA VAL A 53 -14.12 -0.45 -5.09
C VAL A 53 -14.03 -0.02 -6.55
N ASN A 54 -12.88 0.49 -6.95
CA ASN A 54 -12.58 0.82 -8.33
C ASN A 54 -12.17 -0.44 -9.10
N GLU A 55 -13.10 -0.97 -9.89
CA GLU A 55 -12.89 -2.21 -10.64
C GLU A 55 -11.83 -2.07 -11.75
N GLU A 56 -11.57 -0.86 -12.26
CA GLU A 56 -10.47 -0.64 -13.22
C GLU A 56 -9.11 -0.83 -12.54
N GLY A 57 -8.95 -0.33 -11.32
CA GLY A 57 -7.75 -0.57 -10.53
C GLY A 57 -7.55 -2.04 -10.19
N VAL A 58 -8.62 -2.74 -9.82
CA VAL A 58 -8.59 -4.20 -9.57
C VAL A 58 -8.19 -4.95 -10.83
N LYS A 59 -8.75 -4.61 -11.98
CA LYS A 59 -8.42 -5.24 -13.27
C LYS A 59 -6.94 -5.06 -13.63
N PHE A 60 -6.39 -3.86 -13.46
CA PHE A 60 -4.98 -3.58 -13.72
C PHE A 60 -4.06 -4.49 -12.90
N TYR A 61 -4.25 -4.56 -11.58
CA TYR A 61 -3.42 -5.41 -10.73
C TYR A 61 -3.65 -6.90 -10.95
N SER A 62 -4.87 -7.31 -11.30
CA SER A 62 -5.15 -8.70 -11.69
C SER A 62 -4.36 -9.09 -12.94
N ASP A 63 -4.34 -8.24 -13.96
CA ASP A 63 -3.60 -8.51 -15.21
C ASP A 63 -2.08 -8.57 -14.95
N LEU A 64 -1.54 -7.65 -14.15
CA LEU A 64 -0.14 -7.67 -13.74
C LEU A 64 0.23 -8.98 -13.01
N ILE A 65 -0.58 -9.40 -12.04
CA ILE A 65 -0.36 -10.64 -11.27
C ILE A 65 -0.42 -11.86 -12.19
N ASP A 66 -1.41 -11.94 -13.06
CA ASP A 66 -1.57 -13.07 -13.99
C ASP A 66 -0.39 -13.19 -14.95
N LYS A 67 0.12 -12.06 -15.46
CA LYS A 67 1.29 -12.03 -16.36
C LYS A 67 2.58 -12.40 -15.64
N LEU A 68 2.78 -11.95 -14.39
CA LEU A 68 3.92 -12.37 -13.57
C LEU A 68 3.92 -13.89 -13.39
N LEU A 69 2.79 -14.46 -12.97
CA LEU A 69 2.65 -15.91 -12.78
C LEU A 69 2.87 -16.69 -14.09
N ALA A 70 2.32 -16.21 -15.20
CA ALA A 70 2.55 -16.81 -16.53
C ALA A 70 4.04 -16.74 -16.98
N ALA A 71 4.77 -15.75 -16.48
CA ALA A 71 6.22 -15.64 -16.68
C ALA A 71 7.04 -16.54 -15.74
N GLY A 72 6.41 -17.18 -14.74
CA GLY A 72 7.08 -17.98 -13.71
C GLY A 72 7.68 -17.13 -12.58
N ILE A 73 7.17 -15.91 -12.39
CA ILE A 73 7.62 -14.94 -11.37
C ILE A 73 6.57 -14.89 -10.27
N GLU A 74 6.95 -15.24 -9.04
CA GLU A 74 6.08 -15.19 -7.88
C GLU A 74 5.85 -13.75 -7.41
N PRO A 75 4.59 -13.27 -7.31
CA PRO A 75 4.31 -11.91 -6.86
C PRO A 75 4.33 -11.80 -5.33
N MET A 76 4.91 -10.70 -4.83
CA MET A 76 4.79 -10.25 -3.44
C MET A 76 4.16 -8.84 -3.41
N ILE A 77 3.06 -8.70 -2.72
CA ILE A 77 2.33 -7.43 -2.64
C ILE A 77 2.70 -6.67 -1.36
N THR A 78 3.09 -5.40 -1.53
CA THR A 78 3.12 -4.41 -0.45
C THR A 78 1.86 -3.56 -0.52
N LEU A 79 1.07 -3.55 0.57
CA LEU A 79 -0.21 -2.84 0.59
C LEU A 79 -0.06 -1.32 0.61
N VAL A 80 0.92 -0.79 1.36
CA VAL A 80 1.22 0.65 1.39
C VAL A 80 2.72 0.88 1.29
N HIS A 81 3.13 1.68 0.30
CA HIS A 81 4.52 2.08 0.10
C HIS A 81 4.64 3.62 0.10
N PHE A 82 4.38 4.23 1.26
CA PHE A 82 4.33 5.68 1.48
C PHE A 82 3.28 6.42 0.65
N ASP A 83 2.32 5.70 0.11
CA ASP A 83 1.20 6.21 -0.65
C ASP A 83 -0.11 6.00 0.13
N MET A 84 -0.83 7.06 0.37
CA MET A 84 -2.13 7.03 1.04
C MET A 84 -3.08 7.94 0.24
N PRO A 85 -4.38 7.59 0.13
CA PRO A 85 -5.35 8.50 -0.47
C PRO A 85 -5.30 9.88 0.19
N TYR A 86 -5.07 10.92 -0.61
CA TYR A 86 -4.92 12.30 -0.10
C TYR A 86 -6.13 12.76 0.71
N HIS A 87 -7.32 12.27 0.39
CA HIS A 87 -8.53 12.53 1.16
C HIS A 87 -8.39 12.11 2.63
N LEU A 88 -7.81 10.93 2.90
CA LEU A 88 -7.58 10.46 4.28
C LEU A 88 -6.58 11.33 5.04
N VAL A 89 -5.59 11.86 4.35
CA VAL A 89 -4.63 12.81 4.95
C VAL A 89 -5.32 14.13 5.26
N LYS A 90 -6.04 14.67 4.30
CA LYS A 90 -6.67 16.01 4.38
C LYS A 90 -7.77 16.06 5.44
N GLU A 91 -8.67 15.07 5.45
CA GLU A 91 -9.86 15.10 6.32
C GLU A 91 -9.62 14.44 7.69
N TYR A 92 -8.69 13.49 7.77
CA TYR A 92 -8.48 12.68 8.99
C TYR A 92 -7.05 12.74 9.52
N ASN A 93 -6.15 13.49 8.88
CA ASN A 93 -4.74 13.56 9.25
C ASN A 93 -4.04 12.19 9.23
N GLY A 94 -4.33 11.37 8.23
CA GLY A 94 -3.69 10.08 8.03
C GLY A 94 -3.82 9.14 9.22
N PHE A 95 -2.76 8.39 9.51
CA PHE A 95 -2.73 7.45 10.63
C PHE A 95 -2.73 8.11 12.03
N ALA A 96 -2.78 9.43 12.14
CA ALA A 96 -3.13 10.06 13.41
C ALA A 96 -4.56 9.70 13.85
N SER A 97 -5.44 9.37 12.92
CA SER A 97 -6.82 8.98 13.15
C SER A 97 -7.02 7.45 13.23
N ARG A 98 -7.83 7.01 14.20
CA ARG A 98 -8.29 5.60 14.29
C ARG A 98 -9.18 5.20 13.14
N TYR A 99 -9.95 6.13 12.57
CA TYR A 99 -10.79 5.88 11.40
C TYR A 99 -9.95 5.35 10.22
N VAL A 100 -8.76 5.90 10.00
CA VAL A 100 -7.87 5.48 8.92
C VAL A 100 -7.35 4.05 9.13
N VAL A 101 -7.23 3.60 10.37
CA VAL A 101 -6.90 2.20 10.71
C VAL A 101 -7.99 1.25 10.18
N ASP A 102 -9.26 1.62 10.35
CA ASP A 102 -10.40 0.82 9.87
C ASP A 102 -10.50 0.88 8.33
N CYS A 103 -10.22 2.04 7.74
CA CYS A 103 -10.11 2.18 6.29
C CYS A 103 -9.03 1.28 5.71
N PHE A 104 -7.85 1.22 6.34
CA PHE A 104 -6.77 0.33 5.92
C PHE A 104 -7.15 -1.15 6.05
N GLU A 105 -7.82 -1.55 7.14
CA GLU A 105 -8.32 -2.93 7.30
C GLU A 105 -9.25 -3.30 6.14
N ARG A 106 -10.18 -2.41 5.77
CA ARG A 106 -11.07 -2.62 4.63
C ARG A 106 -10.30 -2.76 3.32
N TYR A 107 -9.37 -1.85 3.06
CA TYR A 107 -8.53 -1.90 1.86
C TYR A 107 -7.74 -3.21 1.77
N ALA A 108 -7.11 -3.63 2.87
CA ALA A 108 -6.38 -4.90 2.93
C ALA A 108 -7.31 -6.09 2.64
N LYS A 109 -8.52 -6.12 3.21
CA LYS A 109 -9.50 -7.17 2.94
C LYS A 109 -9.90 -7.23 1.46
N VAL A 110 -10.13 -6.08 0.84
CA VAL A 110 -10.44 -6.00 -0.60
C VAL A 110 -9.29 -6.58 -1.43
N CYS A 111 -8.04 -6.18 -1.15
CA CYS A 111 -6.89 -6.72 -1.86
C CYS A 111 -6.73 -8.23 -1.68
N ILE A 112 -6.91 -8.74 -0.45
CA ILE A 112 -6.83 -10.18 -0.17
C ILE A 112 -7.95 -10.94 -0.88
N GLU A 113 -9.16 -10.42 -0.89
CA GLU A 113 -10.31 -11.03 -1.58
C GLU A 113 -10.09 -11.10 -3.09
N ARG A 114 -9.57 -10.04 -3.69
CA ARG A 114 -9.42 -9.91 -5.14
C ARG A 114 -8.19 -10.62 -5.71
N PHE A 115 -7.14 -10.79 -4.91
CA PHE A 115 -5.83 -11.29 -5.40
C PHE A 115 -5.32 -12.50 -4.61
N GLY A 116 -5.93 -12.84 -3.48
CA GLY A 116 -5.43 -13.87 -2.56
C GLY A 116 -5.50 -15.30 -3.10
N ASP A 117 -6.29 -15.56 -4.12
CA ASP A 117 -6.30 -16.84 -4.85
C ASP A 117 -4.95 -17.11 -5.54
N ARG A 118 -4.26 -16.07 -5.97
CA ARG A 118 -3.02 -16.10 -6.76
C ARG A 118 -1.78 -15.64 -5.97
N VAL A 119 -1.92 -14.67 -5.06
CA VAL A 119 -0.81 -14.10 -4.30
C VAL A 119 -0.69 -14.79 -2.94
N LYS A 120 0.53 -15.26 -2.61
CA LYS A 120 0.84 -15.96 -1.34
C LYS A 120 1.74 -15.16 -0.41
N HIS A 121 2.34 -14.07 -0.89
CA HIS A 121 3.28 -13.25 -0.15
C HIS A 121 2.79 -11.81 -0.02
N TRP A 122 2.61 -11.36 1.22
CA TRP A 122 2.04 -10.06 1.53
C TRP A 122 2.90 -9.26 2.50
N MET A 123 2.89 -7.96 2.35
CA MET A 123 3.50 -7.00 3.25
C MET A 123 2.50 -5.86 3.50
N SER A 124 2.35 -5.44 4.76
CA SER A 124 1.41 -4.35 5.09
C SER A 124 1.95 -2.98 4.66
N PHE A 125 3.11 -2.64 5.19
CA PHE A 125 3.76 -1.35 4.98
C PHE A 125 5.21 -1.55 4.56
N ASN A 126 5.67 -0.72 3.64
CA ASN A 126 7.09 -0.57 3.43
C ASN A 126 7.68 0.21 4.62
N GLU A 127 8.80 -0.26 5.17
CA GLU A 127 9.57 0.43 6.22
C GLU A 127 8.68 1.10 7.28
N GLN A 128 7.83 0.31 7.94
CA GLN A 128 6.82 0.86 8.85
C GLN A 128 7.42 1.62 10.05
N ASN A 129 8.68 1.39 10.40
CA ASN A 129 9.43 2.17 11.37
C ASN A 129 9.67 3.62 10.90
N LEU A 130 9.80 3.85 9.59
CA LEU A 130 10.00 5.19 9.03
C LEU A 130 8.73 6.04 9.06
N HIS A 131 7.55 5.43 9.10
CA HIS A 131 6.30 6.20 9.29
C HIS A 131 6.36 7.11 10.51
N SER A 132 7.02 6.67 11.57
CA SER A 132 7.20 7.47 12.77
C SER A 132 8.33 8.50 12.66
N MET A 133 9.33 8.27 11.83
CA MET A 133 10.48 9.15 11.69
C MET A 133 10.28 10.24 10.61
N MET A 134 9.43 9.97 9.63
CA MET A 134 9.27 10.80 8.42
C MET A 134 7.83 11.28 8.21
N LEU A 135 7.10 11.59 9.29
CA LEU A 135 5.68 11.97 9.25
C LEU A 135 5.31 12.97 8.15
N ARG A 136 6.15 14.00 7.95
CA ARG A 136 5.89 15.05 6.96
C ARG A 136 6.25 14.64 5.53
N VAL A 137 7.15 13.69 5.38
CA VAL A 137 7.65 13.26 4.07
C VAL A 137 6.86 12.08 3.56
N SER A 138 6.58 11.11 4.44
CA SER A 138 5.92 9.86 4.04
C SER A 138 4.39 9.94 4.04
N ASN A 139 3.78 10.72 4.94
CA ASN A 139 2.33 10.70 5.15
C ASN A 139 1.67 12.08 5.09
N ALA A 140 2.43 13.15 4.93
CA ALA A 140 1.95 14.55 4.95
C ALA A 140 1.10 14.92 6.19
N GLU A 141 1.25 14.18 7.31
CA GLU A 141 0.51 14.40 8.55
C GLU A 141 0.95 15.69 9.25
N VAL A 142 0.00 16.35 9.88
CA VAL A 142 0.22 17.61 10.62
C VAL A 142 0.11 17.35 12.12
N ILE A 143 1.05 17.89 12.91
CA ILE A 143 0.96 17.82 14.36
C ILE A 143 -0.12 18.82 14.83
N PRO A 144 -1.21 18.35 15.47
CA PRO A 144 -2.26 19.25 15.93
C PRO A 144 -1.76 20.25 16.97
N GLU A 145 -2.37 21.44 17.00
CA GLU A 145 -2.05 22.44 18.02
C GLU A 145 -2.22 21.88 19.43
N GLY A 146 -1.29 22.20 20.31
CA GLY A 146 -1.26 21.71 21.69
C GLY A 146 -0.81 20.25 21.88
N VAL A 147 -0.50 19.53 20.79
CA VAL A 147 0.05 18.18 20.85
C VAL A 147 1.56 18.22 20.69
N SER A 148 2.30 17.60 21.62
CA SER A 148 3.75 17.51 21.48
C SER A 148 4.15 16.54 20.36
N TYR A 149 5.28 16.81 19.70
CA TYR A 149 5.81 15.94 18.65
C TYR A 149 5.94 14.47 19.08
N PRO A 150 6.54 14.14 20.24
CA PRO A 150 6.63 12.74 20.66
C PRO A 150 5.27 12.07 20.84
N LYS A 151 4.28 12.78 21.43
CA LYS A 151 2.94 12.24 21.61
C LYS A 151 2.29 11.91 20.27
N HIS A 152 2.37 12.82 19.30
CA HIS A 152 1.84 12.58 17.95
C HIS A 152 2.53 11.40 17.27
N LEU A 153 3.85 11.36 17.34
CA LEU A 153 4.68 10.28 16.78
C LEU A 153 4.27 8.90 17.31
N TYR A 154 4.17 8.74 18.63
CA TYR A 154 3.75 7.49 19.25
C TYR A 154 2.32 7.12 18.89
N GLN A 155 1.42 8.10 18.76
CA GLN A 155 0.03 7.84 18.37
C GLN A 155 -0.06 7.31 16.93
N VAL A 156 0.65 7.93 15.98
CA VAL A 156 0.72 7.48 14.59
C VAL A 156 1.31 6.08 14.51
N ASN A 157 2.44 5.85 15.17
CA ASN A 157 3.09 4.54 15.18
C ASN A 157 2.19 3.46 15.77
N HIS A 158 1.49 3.75 16.88
CA HIS A 158 0.50 2.84 17.44
C HIS A 158 -0.60 2.49 16.44
N ASN A 159 -1.14 3.48 15.73
CA ASN A 159 -2.21 3.27 14.76
C ASN A 159 -1.71 2.46 13.54
N VAL A 160 -0.50 2.72 13.04
CA VAL A 160 0.13 1.91 11.97
C VAL A 160 0.30 0.46 12.41
N MET A 161 0.77 0.22 13.64
CA MET A 161 0.88 -1.14 14.19
C MET A 161 -0.49 -1.82 14.34
N MET A 162 -1.52 -1.07 14.77
CA MET A 162 -2.88 -1.60 14.83
C MET A 162 -3.43 -1.95 13.44
N ALA A 163 -3.16 -1.12 12.44
CA ALA A 163 -3.54 -1.37 11.05
C ALA A 163 -2.85 -2.65 10.52
N HIS A 164 -1.54 -2.79 10.77
CA HIS A 164 -0.79 -4.01 10.47
C HIS A 164 -1.45 -5.25 11.12
N CYS A 165 -1.70 -5.22 12.43
CA CYS A 165 -2.30 -6.36 13.14
C CYS A 165 -3.69 -6.74 12.59
N LYS A 166 -4.50 -5.74 12.20
CA LYS A 166 -5.81 -5.99 11.60
C LYS A 166 -5.68 -6.64 10.23
N ALA A 167 -4.75 -6.20 9.39
CA ALA A 167 -4.49 -6.82 8.09
C ALA A 167 -3.97 -8.26 8.24
N VAL A 168 -3.04 -8.51 9.16
CA VAL A 168 -2.55 -9.87 9.47
C VAL A 168 -3.69 -10.78 9.90
N ARG A 169 -4.55 -10.29 10.77
CA ARG A 169 -5.73 -11.06 11.22
C ARG A 169 -6.67 -11.39 10.07
N ALA A 170 -6.96 -10.41 9.22
CA ALA A 170 -7.78 -10.61 8.04
C ALA A 170 -7.18 -11.65 7.09
N LEU A 171 -5.87 -11.55 6.81
CA LEU A 171 -5.19 -12.51 5.94
C LEU A 171 -5.26 -13.94 6.51
N ARG A 172 -4.98 -14.11 7.80
CA ARG A 172 -5.05 -15.44 8.44
C ARG A 172 -6.43 -16.07 8.40
N GLN A 173 -7.49 -15.26 8.40
CA GLN A 173 -8.86 -15.72 8.28
C GLN A 173 -9.25 -16.08 6.84
N MET A 174 -8.81 -15.26 5.88
CA MET A 174 -9.21 -15.38 4.47
C MET A 174 -8.25 -16.29 3.68
N GLN A 175 -6.99 -16.35 4.07
CA GLN A 175 -5.93 -17.07 3.36
C GLN A 175 -4.89 -17.64 4.35
N PRO A 176 -5.22 -18.73 5.08
CA PRO A 176 -4.39 -19.27 6.18
C PRO A 176 -2.97 -19.65 5.78
N ASP A 177 -2.76 -20.10 4.54
CA ASP A 177 -1.47 -20.57 4.03
C ASP A 177 -0.57 -19.44 3.48
N ALA A 178 -1.09 -18.22 3.40
CA ALA A 178 -0.30 -17.07 2.93
C ALA A 178 0.70 -16.60 3.98
N LYS A 179 1.81 -16.06 3.50
CA LYS A 179 2.85 -15.46 4.32
C LYS A 179 2.66 -13.95 4.39
N PHE A 180 2.77 -13.42 5.59
CA PHE A 180 2.68 -11.99 5.84
C PHE A 180 3.91 -11.51 6.59
N CYS A 181 4.52 -10.42 6.13
CA CYS A 181 5.65 -9.79 6.79
C CYS A 181 5.42 -8.29 7.00
N GLY A 182 6.12 -7.76 8.00
CA GLY A 182 6.39 -6.34 8.15
C GLY A 182 7.81 -6.07 7.70
N MET A 183 8.09 -4.84 7.31
CA MET A 183 9.43 -4.35 6.99
C MET A 183 9.78 -3.20 7.94
N GLY A 184 10.93 -3.27 8.56
CA GLY A 184 11.46 -2.27 9.47
C GLY A 184 12.98 -2.24 9.50
#